data_33f791e2131d28141b2972d5b906502b
#
_entry.id   33f791e2131d28141b2972d5b906502b
#
_cell.length_a   1.000
_cell.length_b   1.000
_cell.length_c   1.000
_cell.angle_alpha   90.00
_cell.angle_beta   90.00
_cell.angle_gamma   90.00
#
_symmetry.space_group_name_H-M   'P 1'
#
loop_
_entity.id
_entity.type
_entity.pdbx_description
1 polymer ?
#
loop_
_entity_poly.entity_id
_entity_poly.type
_entity_poly.pdbx_seq_one_letter_code
_entity_poly.pdbx_strand_id
1 'polypeptide(L)'
;MKRRVMVDLNVILDVLENRAEWVAASARVCALCAEKKIVGFVPSHALTTIYYIVRKRGGKALADKAVDWVLSVFRVARCGAEEFRSARNGDVDDFEDAVVASSALSEKCEAIVTRNIAHFAASPVPPVAPSAFLRDMES
;
A
#
# COMPACT_ATOMS: atom_id res chain seq x y z
N MET A 1 4.15 -15.55 -13.97
CA MET A 1 4.61 -14.88 -12.75
C MET A 1 3.48 -14.06 -12.14
N LYS A 2 3.44 -14.01 -10.83
CA LYS A 2 2.43 -13.18 -10.13
C LYS A 2 2.77 -11.71 -10.27
N ARG A 3 1.74 -10.89 -10.42
CA ARG A 3 1.89 -9.43 -10.39
C ARG A 3 2.37 -8.97 -9.02
N ARG A 4 3.26 -8.00 -9.02
CA ARG A 4 3.81 -7.37 -7.82
C ARG A 4 3.27 -5.95 -7.74
N VAL A 5 2.58 -5.62 -6.68
CA VAL A 5 1.98 -4.30 -6.51
C VAL A 5 2.27 -3.73 -5.12
N MET A 6 2.44 -2.41 -5.07
CA MET A 6 2.48 -1.68 -3.80
C MET A 6 1.05 -1.30 -3.45
N VAL A 7 0.64 -1.57 -2.22
CA VAL A 7 -0.69 -1.19 -1.72
C VAL A 7 -0.50 -0.04 -0.73
N ASP A 8 -1.03 1.12 -1.10
CA ASP A 8 -0.87 2.34 -0.30
C ASP A 8 -1.68 2.24 0.99
N LEU A 9 -1.22 2.97 2.00
CA LEU A 9 -1.83 2.99 3.34
C LEU A 9 -3.34 3.25 3.31
N ASN A 10 -3.81 4.18 2.47
CA ASN A 10 -5.24 4.51 2.42
C ASN A 10 -6.12 3.31 2.05
N VAL A 11 -5.62 2.42 1.19
CA VAL A 11 -6.36 1.21 0.79
C VAL A 11 -6.50 0.25 1.97
N ILE A 12 -5.45 0.08 2.74
CA ILE A 12 -5.45 -0.77 3.93
C ILE A 12 -6.38 -0.19 5.01
N LEU A 13 -6.30 1.12 5.23
CA LEU A 13 -7.17 1.80 6.20
C LEU A 13 -8.65 1.75 5.80
N ASP A 14 -8.96 1.75 4.51
CA ASP A 14 -10.34 1.58 4.04
C ASP A 14 -10.94 0.28 4.57
N VAL A 15 -10.14 -0.78 4.61
CA VAL A 15 -10.57 -2.09 5.12
C VAL A 15 -10.64 -2.08 6.63
N LEU A 16 -9.58 -1.62 7.29
CA LEU A 16 -9.50 -1.64 8.76
C LEU A 16 -10.54 -0.75 9.42
N GLU A 17 -10.88 0.37 8.78
CA GLU A 17 -11.86 1.33 9.29
C GLU A 17 -13.24 1.17 8.65
N ASN A 18 -13.40 0.18 7.79
CA ASN A 18 -14.65 -0.11 7.09
C ASN A 18 -15.28 1.14 6.46
N ARG A 19 -14.50 1.87 5.66
CA ARG A 19 -14.95 3.10 5.01
C ARG A 19 -15.93 2.77 3.90
N ALA A 20 -17.21 3.09 4.10
CA ALA A 20 -18.33 2.63 3.27
C ALA A 20 -18.13 2.88 1.78
N GLU A 21 -17.58 4.05 1.41
CA GLU A 21 -17.39 4.42 0.01
C GLU A 21 -16.31 3.59 -0.71
N TRP A 22 -15.29 3.14 0.04
CA TRP A 22 -14.08 2.56 -0.55
C TRP A 22 -13.85 1.10 -0.23
N VAL A 23 -14.47 0.58 0.83
CA VAL A 23 -14.14 -0.73 1.41
C VAL A 23 -14.34 -1.88 0.43
N ALA A 24 -15.34 -1.84 -0.42
CA ALA A 24 -15.63 -2.95 -1.33
C ALA A 24 -14.44 -3.26 -2.26
N ALA A 25 -13.95 -2.24 -2.99
CA ALA A 25 -12.82 -2.42 -3.89
C ALA A 25 -11.52 -2.67 -3.13
N SER A 26 -11.28 -1.92 -2.05
CA SER A 26 -10.05 -2.06 -1.25
C SER A 26 -9.96 -3.46 -0.62
N ALA A 27 -11.07 -4.00 -0.12
CA ALA A 27 -11.11 -5.35 0.45
C ALA A 27 -10.83 -6.42 -0.61
N ARG A 28 -11.32 -6.24 -1.83
CA ARG A 28 -11.04 -7.18 -2.93
C ARG A 28 -9.55 -7.21 -3.28
N VAL A 29 -8.89 -6.05 -3.32
CA VAL A 29 -7.44 -5.99 -3.54
C VAL A 29 -6.71 -6.75 -2.42
N CYS A 30 -7.07 -6.49 -1.17
CA CYS A 30 -6.46 -7.18 -0.02
C CYS A 30 -6.71 -8.69 -0.07
N ALA A 31 -7.90 -9.11 -0.51
CA ALA A 31 -8.23 -10.53 -0.67
C ALA A 31 -7.33 -11.21 -1.72
N LEU A 32 -7.05 -10.54 -2.84
CA LEU A 32 -6.12 -11.08 -3.84
C LEU A 32 -4.73 -11.28 -3.27
N CYS A 33 -4.27 -10.37 -2.42
CA CYS A 33 -3.00 -10.50 -1.71
C CYS A 33 -3.02 -11.67 -0.73
N ALA A 34 -4.09 -11.78 0.06
CA ALA A 34 -4.25 -12.84 1.06
C ALA A 34 -4.32 -14.22 0.40
N GLU A 35 -4.99 -14.32 -0.74
CA GLU A 35 -5.12 -15.56 -1.53
C GLU A 35 -3.86 -15.88 -2.33
N LYS A 36 -2.85 -15.03 -2.24
CA LYS A 36 -1.58 -15.18 -2.97
C LYS A 36 -1.74 -15.20 -4.49
N LYS A 37 -2.79 -14.56 -5.00
CA LYS A 37 -3.01 -14.40 -6.45
C LYS A 37 -2.13 -13.28 -7.02
N ILE A 38 -1.78 -12.31 -6.18
CA ILE A 38 -0.82 -11.25 -6.46
C ILE A 38 0.14 -11.16 -5.26
N VAL A 39 1.30 -10.54 -5.47
CA VAL A 39 2.24 -10.24 -4.39
C VAL A 39 2.03 -8.78 -4.00
N GLY A 40 1.42 -8.56 -2.85
CA GLY A 40 1.18 -7.23 -2.31
C GLY A 40 2.30 -6.80 -1.38
N PHE A 41 2.76 -5.58 -1.58
CA PHE A 41 3.75 -4.92 -0.69
C PHE A 41 3.07 -3.75 0.00
N VAL A 42 3.50 -3.47 1.22
CA VAL A 42 3.09 -2.26 1.93
C VAL A 42 4.32 -1.41 2.21
N PRO A 43 4.17 -0.08 2.25
CA PRO A 43 5.26 0.78 2.68
C PRO A 43 5.65 0.45 4.12
N SER A 44 6.94 0.49 4.44
CA SER A 44 7.41 0.13 5.78
C SER A 44 6.81 1.01 6.88
N HIS A 45 6.63 2.32 6.60
CA HIS A 45 6.04 3.23 7.58
C HIS A 45 4.55 2.95 7.85
N ALA A 46 3.87 2.27 6.92
CA ALA A 46 2.44 1.96 7.08
C ALA A 46 2.16 1.16 8.35
N LEU A 47 3.07 0.25 8.73
CA LEU A 47 2.88 -0.59 9.90
C LEU A 47 2.79 0.21 11.19
N THR A 48 3.69 1.17 11.39
CA THR A 48 3.67 2.02 12.58
C THR A 48 2.49 2.97 12.56
N THR A 49 2.13 3.49 11.40
CA THR A 49 0.96 4.37 11.24
C THR A 49 -0.34 3.62 11.56
N ILE A 50 -0.50 2.41 11.02
CA ILE A 50 -1.66 1.56 11.29
C ILE A 50 -1.75 1.26 12.79
N TYR A 51 -0.64 0.86 13.39
CA TYR A 51 -0.60 0.56 14.82
C TYR A 51 -1.08 1.75 15.65
N TYR A 52 -0.54 2.92 15.37
CA TYR A 52 -0.88 4.15 16.08
C TYR A 52 -2.38 4.50 15.94
N ILE A 53 -2.90 4.46 14.72
CA ILE A 53 -4.32 4.79 14.45
C ILE A 53 -5.25 3.81 15.13
N VAL A 54 -5.01 2.50 14.98
CA VAL A 54 -5.88 1.47 15.54
C VAL A 54 -5.82 1.47 17.06
N ARG A 55 -4.62 1.64 17.63
CA ARG A 55 -4.46 1.72 19.08
C ARG A 55 -5.27 2.87 19.68
N LYS A 56 -5.22 4.02 19.03
CA LYS A 56 -5.96 5.21 19.50
C LYS A 56 -7.46 4.97 19.51
N ARG A 57 -7.98 4.18 18.57
CA ARG A 57 -9.42 3.92 18.45
C ARG A 57 -9.90 2.75 19.27
N GLY A 58 -9.14 1.66 19.32
CA GLY A 58 -9.60 0.39 19.89
C GLY A 58 -8.64 -0.31 20.84
N GLY A 59 -7.52 0.34 21.21
CA GLY A 59 -6.58 -0.18 22.19
C GLY A 59 -5.49 -1.06 21.59
N LYS A 60 -4.55 -1.46 22.46
CA LYS A 60 -3.35 -2.19 22.07
C LYS A 60 -3.63 -3.56 21.45
N ALA A 61 -4.56 -4.32 22.04
CA ALA A 61 -4.87 -5.67 21.53
C ALA A 61 -5.37 -5.63 20.09
N LEU A 62 -6.23 -4.65 19.76
CA LEU A 62 -6.73 -4.50 18.39
C LEU A 62 -5.62 -4.04 17.44
N ALA A 63 -4.75 -3.13 17.91
CA ALA A 63 -3.61 -2.66 17.12
C ALA A 63 -2.65 -3.82 16.79
N ASP A 64 -2.36 -4.67 17.77
CA ASP A 64 -1.52 -5.85 17.56
C ASP A 64 -2.12 -6.79 16.50
N LYS A 65 -3.44 -7.02 16.56
CA LYS A 65 -4.12 -7.85 15.56
C LYS A 65 -4.06 -7.24 14.16
N ALA A 66 -4.20 -5.92 14.06
CA ALA A 66 -4.12 -5.23 12.77
C ALA A 66 -2.74 -5.40 12.13
N VAL A 67 -1.68 -5.21 12.92
CA VAL A 67 -0.30 -5.40 12.44
C VAL A 67 -0.06 -6.86 12.04
N ASP A 68 -0.51 -7.81 12.85
CA ASP A 68 -0.37 -9.24 12.54
C ASP A 68 -1.07 -9.58 11.21
N TRP A 69 -2.25 -9.02 10.99
CA TRP A 69 -2.98 -9.23 9.74
C TRP A 69 -2.20 -8.68 8.54
N VAL A 70 -1.70 -7.46 8.64
CA VAL A 70 -0.91 -6.85 7.56
C VAL A 70 0.31 -7.71 7.23
N LEU A 71 1.03 -8.16 8.26
CA LEU A 71 2.22 -8.98 8.07
C LEU A 71 1.91 -10.37 7.49
N SER A 72 0.69 -10.88 7.71
CA SER A 72 0.27 -12.16 7.14
C SER A 72 -0.14 -12.05 5.66
N VAL A 73 -0.65 -10.89 5.25
CA VAL A 73 -1.21 -10.67 3.91
C VAL A 73 -0.19 -10.07 2.95
N PHE A 74 0.64 -9.15 3.43
CA PHE A 74 1.54 -8.36 2.60
C PHE A 74 3.00 -8.62 2.95
N ARG A 75 3.87 -8.28 2.00
CA ARG A 75 5.31 -8.13 2.27
C ARG A 75 5.59 -6.68 2.60
N VAL A 76 6.53 -6.44 3.49
CA VAL A 76 6.97 -5.08 3.80
C VAL A 76 8.03 -4.69 2.77
N ALA A 77 7.80 -3.59 2.07
CA ALA A 77 8.70 -3.15 1.01
C ALA A 77 10.04 -2.68 1.58
N ARG A 78 11.10 -2.92 0.82
CA ARG A 78 12.43 -2.42 1.14
C ARG A 78 12.40 -0.90 1.26
N CYS A 79 12.97 -0.38 2.36
CA CYS A 79 13.11 1.06 2.55
C CYS A 79 14.34 1.33 3.40
N GLY A 80 15.48 1.49 2.74
CA GLY A 80 16.75 1.86 3.36
C GLY A 80 17.27 3.17 2.80
N ALA A 81 18.54 3.43 3.03
CA ALA A 81 19.17 4.69 2.61
C ALA A 81 19.03 4.96 1.10
N GLU A 82 19.10 3.90 0.28
CA GLU A 82 18.96 4.06 -1.17
C GLU A 82 17.59 4.59 -1.58
N GLU A 83 16.52 4.04 -0.98
CA GLU A 83 15.16 4.47 -1.27
C GLU A 83 14.94 5.91 -0.82
N PHE A 84 15.48 6.29 0.34
CA PHE A 84 15.37 7.67 0.82
C PHE A 84 16.12 8.64 -0.09
N ARG A 85 17.32 8.30 -0.56
CA ARG A 85 18.07 9.15 -1.49
C ARG A 85 17.35 9.28 -2.83
N SER A 86 16.83 8.19 -3.35
CA SER A 86 16.06 8.18 -4.59
C SER A 86 14.82 9.06 -4.46
N ALA A 87 14.10 8.96 -3.34
CA ALA A 87 12.94 9.79 -3.06
C ALA A 87 13.31 11.27 -3.01
N ARG A 88 14.41 11.60 -2.33
CA ARG A 88 14.87 12.99 -2.18
C ARG A 88 15.24 13.63 -3.52
N ASN A 89 15.75 12.84 -4.45
CA ASN A 89 16.22 13.30 -5.75
C ASN A 89 15.19 13.14 -6.88
N GLY A 90 14.03 12.58 -6.58
CA GLY A 90 12.99 12.33 -7.58
C GLY A 90 11.99 13.48 -7.72
N ASP A 91 10.96 13.26 -8.53
CA ASP A 91 10.00 14.28 -8.94
C ASP A 91 8.66 14.21 -8.21
N VAL A 92 8.45 13.20 -7.36
CA VAL A 92 7.23 13.12 -6.53
C VAL A 92 7.33 14.18 -5.43
N ASP A 93 6.32 15.04 -5.36
CA ASP A 93 6.37 16.26 -4.54
C ASP A 93 6.42 15.98 -3.04
N ASP A 94 5.49 15.18 -2.53
CA ASP A 94 5.46 14.82 -1.11
C ASP A 94 6.53 13.77 -0.82
N PHE A 95 7.35 14.00 0.22
CA PHE A 95 8.48 13.11 0.52
C PHE A 95 8.03 11.70 0.91
N GLU A 96 6.94 11.57 1.69
CA GLU A 96 6.42 10.25 2.08
C GLU A 96 5.95 9.47 0.85
N ASP A 97 5.20 10.13 -0.05
CA ASP A 97 4.78 9.52 -1.31
C ASP A 97 5.98 9.17 -2.19
N ALA A 98 6.99 10.03 -2.22
CA ALA A 98 8.24 9.76 -2.95
C ALA A 98 8.95 8.51 -2.41
N VAL A 99 8.94 8.30 -1.10
CA VAL A 99 9.52 7.10 -0.47
C VAL A 99 8.70 5.86 -0.87
N VAL A 100 7.38 5.97 -0.87
CA VAL A 100 6.51 4.87 -1.34
C VAL A 100 6.85 4.49 -2.78
N ALA A 101 6.96 5.49 -3.65
CA ALA A 101 7.29 5.26 -5.06
C ALA A 101 8.67 4.62 -5.24
N SER A 102 9.67 5.08 -4.48
CA SER A 102 11.03 4.52 -4.53
C SER A 102 11.07 3.07 -4.02
N SER A 103 10.33 2.78 -2.96
CA SER A 103 10.22 1.42 -2.42
C SER A 103 9.51 0.50 -3.42
N ALA A 104 8.46 1.00 -4.07
CA ALA A 104 7.76 0.23 -5.11
C ALA A 104 8.69 -0.12 -6.28
N LEU A 105 9.52 0.84 -6.68
CA LEU A 105 10.50 0.61 -7.75
C LEU A 105 11.54 -0.44 -7.34
N SER A 106 12.07 -0.34 -6.12
CA SER A 106 13.06 -1.30 -5.58
C SER A 106 12.50 -2.71 -5.51
N GLU A 107 11.20 -2.85 -5.22
CA GLU A 107 10.55 -4.15 -5.16
C GLU A 107 10.04 -4.63 -6.53
N LYS A 108 10.30 -3.88 -7.58
CA LYS A 108 9.87 -4.20 -8.95
C LYS A 108 8.35 -4.33 -9.04
N CYS A 109 7.64 -3.46 -8.33
CA CYS A 109 6.19 -3.39 -8.45
C CYS A 109 5.79 -2.78 -9.78
N GLU A 110 4.73 -3.33 -10.39
CA GLU A 110 4.22 -2.80 -11.66
C GLU A 110 3.27 -1.62 -11.46
N ALA A 111 2.73 -1.46 -10.25
CA ALA A 111 1.77 -0.41 -9.95
C ALA A 111 1.74 -0.09 -8.46
N ILE A 112 1.26 1.11 -8.14
CA ILE A 112 0.91 1.51 -6.77
C ILE A 112 -0.60 1.58 -6.72
N VAL A 113 -1.24 0.68 -5.97
CA VAL A 113 -2.69 0.70 -5.79
C VAL A 113 -3.02 1.73 -4.71
N THR A 114 -3.68 2.80 -5.10
CA THR A 114 -3.92 3.96 -4.24
C THR A 114 -5.18 4.71 -4.69
N ARG A 115 -5.81 5.43 -3.75
CA ARG A 115 -6.88 6.37 -4.11
C ARG A 115 -6.33 7.75 -4.49
N ASN A 116 -5.06 8.02 -4.17
CA ASN A 116 -4.43 9.32 -4.38
C ASN A 116 -3.61 9.35 -5.68
N ILE A 117 -4.29 9.13 -6.81
CA ILE A 117 -3.64 9.02 -8.12
C ILE A 117 -2.77 10.25 -8.43
N ALA A 118 -3.31 11.45 -8.19
CA ALA A 118 -2.60 12.69 -8.50
C ALA A 118 -1.28 12.84 -7.74
N HIS A 119 -1.21 12.33 -6.51
CA HIS A 119 0.00 12.40 -5.68
C HIS A 119 1.18 11.62 -6.30
N PHE A 120 0.87 10.62 -7.11
CA PHE A 120 1.88 9.75 -7.73
C PHE A 120 2.04 9.99 -9.23
N ALA A 121 1.54 11.12 -9.75
CA ALA A 121 1.60 11.42 -11.19
C ALA A 121 3.04 11.38 -11.74
N ALA A 122 4.02 11.81 -10.95
CA ALA A 122 5.44 11.83 -11.35
C ALA A 122 6.22 10.59 -10.89
N SER A 123 5.52 9.56 -10.38
CA SER A 123 6.14 8.33 -9.89
C SER A 123 6.65 7.47 -11.04
N PRO A 124 7.84 6.85 -10.90
CA PRO A 124 8.32 5.88 -11.89
C PRO A 124 7.48 4.61 -11.92
N VAL A 125 6.73 4.32 -10.85
CA VAL A 125 5.78 3.22 -10.80
C VAL A 125 4.38 3.81 -10.88
N PRO A 126 3.55 3.43 -11.87
CA PRO A 126 2.28 4.11 -12.10
C PRO A 126 1.25 3.84 -11.00
N PRO A 127 0.48 4.87 -10.60
CA PRO A 127 -0.62 4.69 -9.66
C PRO A 127 -1.87 4.15 -10.37
N VAL A 128 -2.67 3.37 -9.64
CA VAL A 128 -3.95 2.86 -10.13
C VAL A 128 -4.92 2.76 -8.96
N ALA A 129 -6.18 3.18 -9.20
CA ALA A 129 -7.22 3.07 -8.18
C ALA A 129 -7.60 1.59 -7.96
N PRO A 130 -8.04 1.21 -6.74
CA PRO A 130 -8.42 -0.17 -6.47
C PRO A 130 -9.42 -0.74 -7.48
N SER A 131 -10.49 -0.01 -7.80
CA SER A 131 -11.50 -0.48 -8.76
C SER A 131 -10.93 -0.66 -10.17
N ALA A 132 -10.07 0.25 -10.61
CA ALA A 132 -9.42 0.16 -11.92
C ALA A 132 -8.46 -1.03 -11.98
N PHE A 133 -7.71 -1.27 -10.91
CA PHE A 133 -6.82 -2.42 -10.83
C PHE A 133 -7.61 -3.73 -10.93
N LEU A 134 -8.74 -3.83 -10.23
CA LEU A 134 -9.59 -5.02 -10.27
C LEU A 134 -10.13 -5.28 -11.67
N ARG A 135 -10.58 -4.23 -12.38
CA ARG A 135 -11.04 -4.37 -13.76
C ARG A 135 -9.93 -4.89 -14.68
N ASP A 136 -8.72 -4.40 -14.51
CA ASP A 136 -7.56 -4.85 -15.27
C ASP A 136 -7.25 -6.34 -15.00
N MET A 137 -7.39 -6.77 -13.76
CA MET A 137 -7.19 -8.18 -13.37
C MET A 137 -8.21 -9.11 -14.02
N GLU A 138 -9.41 -8.64 -14.28
CA GLU A 138 -10.50 -9.43 -14.88
C GLU A 138 -10.42 -9.51 -16.40
N SER A 139 -9.61 -8.69 -17.03
CA SER A 139 -9.47 -8.63 -18.48
C SER A 139 -8.68 -9.81 -19.07
#